data_5f0fa9c91b3333d0623805d5860a6a59
#
_entry.id   5f0fa9c91b3333d0623805d5860a6a59
#
_cell.length_a   1.000
_cell.length_b   1.000
_cell.length_c   1.000
_cell.angle_alpha   90.00
_cell.angle_beta   90.00
_cell.angle_gamma   90.00
#
_symmetry.space_group_name_H-M   'P 1'
#
loop_
_entity.id
_entity.type
_entity.pdbx_description
1 polymer ?
#
loop_
_entity_poly.entity_id
_entity_poly.type
_entity_poly.pdbx_seq_one_letter_code
_entity_poly.pdbx_strand_id
1 'polypeptide(L)'
;VHGFHIAVNRITGEIRILQSVHAADAGTILNPMQCRGQIEGAVAQGIGSSLFERMVFDDHGKMINPTFRNYRISAFADIPRTEIFFADTYDAYGPLGAKSAGETPIIPVAPALGNALADATGIRFASLPFSADRIFAQLAEAK
;
A
#
# COMPACT_ATOMS: atom_id res chain seq x y z
N VAL A 1 -10.07 -7.13 0.15
CA VAL A 1 -10.08 -6.18 1.28
C VAL A 1 -8.69 -6.15 1.89
N HIS A 2 -8.24 -4.97 2.33
CA HIS A 2 -6.97 -4.81 3.04
C HIS A 2 -7.17 -3.99 4.31
N GLY A 3 -6.47 -4.34 5.37
CA GLY A 3 -6.43 -3.63 6.64
C GLY A 3 -5.01 -3.43 7.12
N PHE A 4 -4.73 -2.26 7.70
CA PHE A 4 -3.46 -1.93 8.32
C PHE A 4 -3.65 -1.49 9.76
N HIS A 5 -2.76 -1.95 10.63
CA HIS A 5 -2.51 -1.36 11.94
C HIS A 5 -1.19 -0.60 11.86
N ILE A 6 -1.21 0.70 12.15
CA ILE A 6 -0.04 1.58 12.03
C ILE A 6 0.22 2.35 13.31
N ALA A 7 1.47 2.79 13.46
CA ALA A 7 1.84 3.83 14.41
C ALA A 7 2.36 5.06 13.66
N VAL A 8 1.99 6.25 14.11
CA VAL A 8 2.43 7.53 13.54
C VAL A 8 3.22 8.30 14.58
N ASN A 9 4.45 8.67 14.22
CA ASN A 9 5.25 9.56 15.05
C ASN A 9 4.79 11.01 14.82
N ARG A 10 4.16 11.61 15.83
CA ARG A 10 3.61 12.98 15.72
C ARG A 10 4.68 14.08 15.64
N ILE A 11 5.95 13.75 15.97
CA ILE A 11 7.07 14.70 15.93
C ILE A 11 7.76 14.67 14.57
N THR A 12 7.81 13.51 13.90
CA THR A 12 8.53 13.35 12.63
C THR A 12 7.61 13.12 11.43
N GLY A 13 6.35 12.75 11.66
CA GLY A 13 5.40 12.33 10.63
C GLY A 13 5.63 10.91 10.09
N GLU A 14 6.61 10.17 10.62
CA GLU A 14 6.91 8.82 10.16
C GLU A 14 5.81 7.83 10.50
N ILE A 15 5.49 6.97 9.54
CA ILE A 15 4.57 5.83 9.69
C ILE A 15 5.38 4.56 9.90
N ARG A 16 4.98 3.76 10.88
CA ARG A 16 5.41 2.38 11.04
C ARG A 16 4.20 1.45 10.89
N ILE A 17 4.25 0.53 9.93
CA ILE A 17 3.23 -0.50 9.76
C ILE A 17 3.50 -1.61 10.79
N LEU A 18 2.55 -1.82 11.68
CA LEU A 18 2.62 -2.81 12.75
C LEU A 18 2.02 -4.15 12.32
N GLN A 19 0.94 -4.10 11.52
CA GLN A 19 0.25 -5.28 10.99
C GLN A 19 -0.34 -4.96 9.62
N SER A 20 -0.32 -5.96 8.76
CA SER A 20 -0.91 -5.92 7.41
C SER A 20 -1.72 -7.20 7.20
N VAL A 21 -2.99 -7.05 6.82
CA VAL A 21 -3.90 -8.18 6.60
C VAL A 21 -4.61 -8.00 5.26
N HIS A 22 -4.56 -9.02 4.42
CA HIS A 22 -5.22 -9.00 3.11
C HIS A 22 -6.17 -10.20 2.96
N ALA A 23 -7.43 -9.93 2.65
CA ALA A 23 -8.40 -10.95 2.27
C ALA A 23 -8.70 -10.82 0.77
N ALA A 24 -8.39 -11.87 0.01
CA ALA A 24 -8.51 -11.94 -1.43
C ALA A 24 -9.58 -12.95 -1.86
N ASP A 25 -10.35 -12.58 -2.87
CA ASP A 25 -11.19 -13.49 -3.63
C ASP A 25 -10.53 -13.72 -5.00
N ALA A 26 -9.91 -14.87 -5.17
CA ALA A 26 -9.29 -15.29 -6.42
C ALA A 26 -9.98 -16.56 -7.00
N GLY A 27 -11.21 -16.81 -6.58
CA GLY A 27 -11.91 -18.05 -6.95
C GLY A 27 -11.18 -19.27 -6.41
N THR A 28 -11.19 -20.35 -7.17
CA THR A 28 -10.40 -21.55 -6.84
C THR A 28 -8.91 -21.23 -6.85
N ILE A 29 -8.24 -21.47 -5.73
CA ILE A 29 -6.80 -21.25 -5.60
C ILE A 29 -6.03 -22.45 -6.16
N LEU A 30 -5.53 -22.31 -7.38
CA LEU A 30 -4.83 -23.40 -8.08
C LEU A 30 -3.43 -23.66 -7.49
N ASN A 31 -2.73 -22.62 -7.07
CA ASN A 31 -1.43 -22.71 -6.42
C ASN A 31 -1.35 -21.69 -5.26
N PRO A 32 -1.58 -22.15 -4.02
CA PRO A 32 -1.62 -21.26 -2.85
C PRO A 32 -0.31 -20.47 -2.63
N MET A 33 0.84 -21.09 -2.86
CA MET A 33 2.15 -20.47 -2.67
C MET A 33 2.37 -19.33 -3.67
N GLN A 34 2.10 -19.57 -4.94
CA GLN A 34 2.25 -18.54 -5.98
C GLN A 34 1.22 -17.42 -5.84
N CYS A 35 -0.03 -17.76 -5.52
CA CYS A 35 -1.07 -16.79 -5.29
C CYS A 35 -0.73 -15.87 -4.09
N ARG A 36 -0.21 -16.44 -3.01
CA ARG A 36 0.29 -15.68 -1.86
C ARG A 36 1.43 -14.75 -2.25
N GLY A 37 2.44 -15.23 -2.98
CA GLY A 37 3.57 -14.42 -3.44
C GLY A 37 3.13 -13.26 -4.35
N GLN A 38 2.11 -13.47 -5.18
CA GLN A 38 1.54 -12.41 -6.01
C GLN A 38 0.88 -11.31 -5.17
N ILE A 39 0.13 -11.68 -4.14
CA ILE A 39 -0.49 -10.72 -3.22
C ILE A 39 0.57 -9.96 -2.43
N GLU A 40 1.57 -10.64 -1.88
CA GLU A 40 2.67 -10.00 -1.14
C GLU A 40 3.43 -8.99 -2.02
N GLY A 41 3.71 -9.34 -3.28
CA GLY A 41 4.34 -8.45 -4.25
C GLY A 41 3.49 -7.21 -4.56
N ALA A 42 2.19 -7.39 -4.78
CA ALA A 42 1.27 -6.28 -5.02
C ALA A 42 1.10 -5.37 -3.80
N VAL A 43 1.08 -5.94 -2.59
CA VAL A 43 1.05 -5.16 -1.34
C VAL A 43 2.33 -4.33 -1.18
N ALA A 44 3.50 -4.91 -1.45
CA ALA A 44 4.78 -4.21 -1.42
C ALA A 44 4.80 -3.02 -2.40
N GLN A 45 4.32 -3.22 -3.61
CA GLN A 45 4.18 -2.17 -4.63
C GLN A 45 3.20 -1.08 -4.18
N GLY A 46 2.06 -1.46 -3.60
CA GLY A 46 1.07 -0.53 -3.07
C GLY A 46 1.59 0.29 -1.88
N ILE A 47 2.38 -0.29 -1.00
CA ILE A 47 3.05 0.43 0.10
C ILE A 47 4.06 1.42 -0.47
N GLY A 48 4.89 1.01 -1.45
CA GLY A 48 5.85 1.88 -2.14
C GLY A 48 5.19 3.13 -2.70
N SER A 49 4.18 2.96 -3.53
CA SER A 49 3.43 4.05 -4.16
C SER A 49 2.68 4.93 -3.15
N SER A 50 2.23 4.35 -2.02
CA SER A 50 1.47 5.08 -1.02
C SER A 50 2.34 5.92 -0.09
N LEU A 51 3.56 5.49 0.22
CA LEU A 51 4.39 6.13 1.25
C LEU A 51 5.63 6.84 0.70
N PHE A 52 6.20 6.39 -0.44
CA PHE A 52 7.53 6.80 -0.84
C PHE A 52 7.64 7.36 -2.25
N GLU A 53 6.95 6.73 -3.22
CA GLU A 53 7.18 7.00 -4.63
C GLU A 53 6.53 8.31 -5.07
N ARG A 54 7.35 9.20 -5.63
CA ARG A 54 6.88 10.47 -6.18
C ARG A 54 7.75 10.89 -7.36
N MET A 55 7.15 11.06 -8.53
CA MET A 55 7.76 11.77 -9.64
C MET A 55 7.64 13.28 -9.43
N VAL A 56 8.77 14.00 -9.51
CA VAL A 56 8.81 15.45 -9.37
C VAL A 56 9.26 16.04 -10.69
N PHE A 57 8.48 16.99 -11.21
CA PHE A 57 8.75 17.67 -12.46
C PHE A 57 9.05 19.16 -12.21
N ASP A 58 9.94 19.74 -13.01
CA ASP A 58 10.15 21.18 -13.06
C ASP A 58 9.06 21.89 -13.90
N ASP A 59 9.14 23.22 -13.97
CA ASP A 59 8.19 24.04 -14.72
C ASP A 59 8.20 23.79 -16.23
N HIS A 60 9.21 23.07 -16.74
CA HIS A 60 9.34 22.66 -18.14
C HIS A 60 8.88 21.23 -18.39
N GLY A 61 8.35 20.54 -17.37
CA GLY A 61 7.89 19.15 -17.46
C GLY A 61 9.04 18.12 -17.44
N LYS A 62 10.26 18.50 -17.09
CA LYS A 62 11.40 17.59 -16.95
C LYS A 62 11.39 16.95 -15.56
N MET A 63 11.49 15.64 -15.50
CA MET A 63 11.63 14.91 -14.23
C MET A 63 12.97 15.25 -13.57
N ILE A 64 12.95 15.77 -12.34
CA ILE A 64 14.13 16.19 -11.59
C ILE A 64 14.67 15.15 -10.62
N ASN A 65 13.94 14.04 -10.41
CA ASN A 65 14.36 12.92 -9.55
C ASN A 65 14.40 11.57 -10.31
N PRO A 66 15.12 11.44 -11.45
CA PRO A 66 15.06 10.27 -12.34
C PRO A 66 15.95 9.09 -11.91
N THR A 67 16.50 9.12 -10.71
CA THR A 67 17.42 8.07 -10.21
C THR A 67 16.85 7.43 -8.96
N PHE A 68 17.15 6.16 -8.71
CA PHE A 68 16.74 5.44 -7.50
C PHE A 68 17.25 6.04 -6.18
N ARG A 69 18.23 6.93 -6.26
CA ARG A 69 18.68 7.70 -5.09
C ARG A 69 17.61 8.71 -4.65
N ASN A 70 16.90 9.30 -5.61
CA ASN A 70 15.95 10.41 -5.38
C ASN A 70 14.50 9.99 -5.62
N TYR A 71 14.26 8.93 -6.41
CA TYR A 71 12.97 8.25 -6.56
C TYR A 71 13.04 6.99 -5.69
N ARG A 72 12.50 7.08 -4.48
CA ARG A 72 12.57 5.98 -3.52
C ARG A 72 11.49 4.96 -3.80
N ILE A 73 11.89 3.73 -4.07
CA ILE A 73 11.02 2.55 -4.01
C ILE A 73 11.12 1.92 -2.61
N SER A 74 10.12 1.13 -2.23
CA SER A 74 10.14 0.40 -0.95
C SER A 74 11.28 -0.62 -0.93
N ALA A 75 12.01 -0.66 0.19
CA ALA A 75 13.01 -1.68 0.46
C ALA A 75 12.40 -2.83 1.27
N PHE A 76 13.11 -3.95 1.36
CA PHE A 76 12.67 -5.12 2.14
C PHE A 76 12.29 -4.78 3.59
N ALA A 77 13.03 -3.86 4.21
CA ALA A 77 12.77 -3.42 5.59
C ALA A 77 11.50 -2.56 5.75
N ASP A 78 10.98 -1.98 4.67
CA ASP A 78 9.78 -1.15 4.68
C ASP A 78 8.49 -2.00 4.61
N ILE A 79 8.62 -3.26 4.18
CA ILE A 79 7.47 -4.13 3.91
C ILE A 79 7.16 -5.00 5.12
N PRO A 80 5.95 -4.90 5.71
CA PRO A 80 5.53 -5.76 6.79
C PRO A 80 5.23 -7.16 6.27
N ARG A 81 5.29 -8.16 7.15
CA ARG A 81 4.67 -9.45 6.86
C ARG A 81 3.17 -9.25 6.72
N THR A 82 2.60 -9.65 5.58
CA THR A 82 1.16 -9.58 5.34
C THR A 82 0.52 -10.93 5.64
N GLU A 83 -0.48 -10.94 6.51
CA GLU A 83 -1.35 -12.09 6.70
C GLU A 83 -2.36 -12.15 5.55
N ILE A 84 -2.45 -13.31 4.88
CA ILE A 84 -3.28 -13.46 3.68
C ILE A 84 -4.31 -14.54 3.91
N PHE A 85 -5.57 -14.18 3.66
CA PHE A 85 -6.73 -15.04 3.70
C PHE A 85 -7.35 -15.11 2.30
N PHE A 86 -7.72 -16.30 1.88
CA PHE A 86 -8.43 -16.54 0.63
C PHE A 86 -9.90 -16.80 0.91
N ALA A 87 -10.78 -16.17 0.16
CA ALA A 87 -12.19 -16.53 0.15
C ALA A 87 -12.35 -17.88 -0.57
N ASP A 88 -13.21 -18.75 -0.03
CA ASP A 88 -13.56 -20.02 -0.65
C ASP A 88 -14.71 -19.76 -1.65
N THR A 89 -14.36 -19.43 -2.88
CA THR A 89 -15.29 -19.10 -3.96
C THR A 89 -14.96 -19.87 -5.23
N TYR A 90 -15.92 -19.92 -6.15
CA TYR A 90 -15.80 -20.55 -7.47
C TYR A 90 -16.34 -19.61 -8.55
N ASP A 91 -15.59 -19.42 -9.64
CA ASP A 91 -16.04 -18.70 -10.80
C ASP A 91 -16.49 -19.65 -11.90
N ALA A 92 -17.78 -19.63 -12.23
CA ALA A 92 -18.35 -20.49 -13.27
C ALA A 92 -17.82 -20.23 -14.68
N TYR A 93 -17.25 -19.04 -14.92
CA TYR A 93 -16.71 -18.61 -16.23
C TYR A 93 -15.18 -18.69 -16.29
N GLY A 94 -14.52 -18.75 -15.15
CA GLY A 94 -13.05 -18.86 -15.06
C GLY A 94 -12.53 -20.28 -15.25
N PRO A 95 -11.33 -20.46 -15.78
CA PRO A 95 -10.73 -21.78 -15.93
C PRO A 95 -10.54 -22.44 -14.55
N LEU A 96 -11.06 -23.63 -14.39
CA LEU A 96 -11.05 -24.39 -13.15
C LEU A 96 -11.67 -23.64 -11.95
N GLY A 97 -12.54 -22.65 -12.21
CA GLY A 97 -13.15 -21.85 -11.15
C GLY A 97 -12.26 -20.71 -10.62
N ALA A 98 -11.11 -20.46 -11.22
CA ALA A 98 -10.20 -19.40 -10.79
C ALA A 98 -10.63 -18.03 -11.32
N LYS A 99 -10.36 -16.98 -10.52
CA LYS A 99 -10.46 -15.57 -10.91
C LYS A 99 -9.07 -14.96 -11.09
N SER A 100 -8.99 -13.86 -11.84
CA SER A 100 -7.75 -13.10 -11.94
C SER A 100 -7.33 -12.53 -10.59
N ALA A 101 -6.06 -12.70 -10.23
CA ALA A 101 -5.47 -12.21 -8.98
C ALA A 101 -4.11 -11.54 -9.20
N GLY A 102 -3.81 -11.07 -10.43
CA GLY A 102 -2.52 -10.49 -10.79
C GLY A 102 -2.24 -9.18 -10.05
N GLU A 103 -2.97 -8.12 -10.38
CA GLU A 103 -2.71 -6.77 -9.84
C GLU A 103 -3.83 -6.25 -8.92
N THR A 104 -4.96 -6.93 -8.85
CA THR A 104 -6.07 -6.53 -7.98
C THR A 104 -5.69 -6.31 -6.51
N PRO A 105 -4.70 -7.02 -5.92
CA PRO A 105 -4.33 -6.81 -4.53
C PRO A 105 -3.66 -5.46 -4.22
N ILE A 106 -3.16 -4.71 -5.23
CA ILE A 106 -2.60 -3.37 -5.01
C ILE A 106 -3.70 -2.32 -4.72
N ILE A 107 -4.87 -2.49 -5.32
CA ILE A 107 -5.95 -1.49 -5.31
C ILE A 107 -6.38 -1.06 -3.90
N PRO A 108 -6.59 -1.96 -2.92
CA PRO A 108 -7.02 -1.58 -1.59
C PRO A 108 -5.90 -1.06 -0.68
N VAL A 109 -4.63 -1.06 -1.10
CA VAL A 109 -3.49 -0.73 -0.22
C VAL A 109 -3.50 0.74 0.17
N ALA A 110 -3.51 1.65 -0.81
CA ALA A 110 -3.50 3.09 -0.55
C ALA A 110 -4.72 3.55 0.26
N PRO A 111 -5.97 3.17 -0.07
CA PRO A 111 -7.12 3.57 0.73
C PRO A 111 -7.12 2.95 2.13
N ALA A 112 -6.61 1.74 2.32
CA ALA A 112 -6.48 1.13 3.65
C ALA A 112 -5.46 1.88 4.52
N LEU A 113 -4.29 2.25 3.96
CA LEU A 113 -3.30 3.09 4.64
C LEU A 113 -3.88 4.48 4.97
N GLY A 114 -4.59 5.10 4.03
CA GLY A 114 -5.24 6.39 4.24
C GLY A 114 -6.30 6.35 5.36
N ASN A 115 -7.06 5.26 5.46
CA ASN A 115 -8.02 5.07 6.55
C ASN A 115 -7.32 4.85 7.89
N ALA A 116 -6.28 4.01 7.94
CA ALA A 116 -5.51 3.80 9.15
C ALA A 116 -4.82 5.08 9.62
N LEU A 117 -4.31 5.90 8.68
CA LEU A 117 -3.71 7.19 8.98
C LEU A 117 -4.77 8.19 9.54
N ALA A 118 -5.95 8.22 8.94
CA ALA A 118 -7.04 9.06 9.44
C ALA A 118 -7.51 8.65 10.84
N ASP A 119 -7.57 7.34 11.12
CA ASP A 119 -7.90 6.82 12.44
C ASP A 119 -6.84 7.19 13.49
N ALA A 120 -5.55 7.05 13.14
CA ALA A 120 -4.44 7.34 14.05
C ALA A 120 -4.23 8.84 14.33
N THR A 121 -4.63 9.72 13.41
CA THR A 121 -4.31 11.16 13.48
C THR A 121 -5.54 12.07 13.64
N GLY A 122 -6.72 11.60 13.27
CA GLY A 122 -7.93 12.40 13.13
C GLY A 122 -7.96 13.23 11.83
N ILE A 123 -6.94 13.13 10.97
CA ILE A 123 -6.80 13.94 9.75
C ILE A 123 -6.96 13.05 8.51
N ARG A 124 -7.80 13.48 7.57
CA ARG A 124 -8.00 12.81 6.28
C ARG A 124 -7.03 13.37 5.23
N PHE A 125 -6.07 12.55 4.82
CA PHE A 125 -5.11 12.89 3.77
C PHE A 125 -5.70 12.55 2.40
N ALA A 126 -5.72 13.52 1.48
CA ALA A 126 -6.37 13.40 0.17
C ALA A 126 -5.40 13.21 -1.00
N SER A 127 -4.08 13.13 -0.75
CA SER A 127 -3.08 13.01 -1.82
C SER A 127 -1.91 12.12 -1.42
N LEU A 128 -1.42 11.35 -2.39
CA LEU A 128 -0.23 10.49 -2.27
C LEU A 128 1.05 11.21 -2.70
N PRO A 129 2.21 10.73 -2.24
CA PRO A 129 2.41 9.77 -1.17
C PRO A 129 2.11 10.37 0.21
N PHE A 130 1.79 9.53 1.19
CA PHE A 130 1.70 9.89 2.61
C PHE A 130 3.11 9.99 3.21
N SER A 131 3.91 10.92 2.71
CA SER A 131 5.30 11.11 3.15
C SER A 131 5.37 11.80 4.50
N ALA A 132 6.44 11.52 5.26
CA ALA A 132 6.60 11.99 6.63
C ALA A 132 6.55 13.52 6.76
N ASP A 133 7.15 14.24 5.82
CA ASP A 133 7.12 15.71 5.76
C ASP A 133 5.69 16.27 5.61
N ARG A 134 4.88 15.64 4.76
CA ARG A 134 3.48 16.04 4.55
C ARG A 134 2.59 15.72 5.74
N ILE A 135 2.81 14.57 6.38
CA ILE A 135 2.09 14.19 7.60
C ILE A 135 2.46 15.15 8.73
N PHE A 136 3.75 15.43 8.91
CA PHE A 136 4.22 16.38 9.93
C PHE A 136 3.61 17.77 9.74
N ALA A 137 3.61 18.31 8.51
CA ALA A 137 3.03 19.61 8.20
C ALA A 137 1.55 19.69 8.60
N GLN A 138 0.73 18.71 8.19
CA GLN A 138 -0.69 18.69 8.53
C GLN A 138 -0.96 18.48 10.03
N LEU A 139 -0.13 17.67 10.71
CA LEU A 139 -0.23 17.52 12.17
C LEU A 139 0.13 18.81 12.93
N ALA A 140 1.00 19.65 12.37
CA ALA A 140 1.36 20.95 12.95
C ALA A 140 0.26 22.00 12.76
N GLU A 141 -0.44 21.97 11.60
CA GLU A 141 -1.56 22.87 11.29
C GLU A 141 -2.83 22.52 12.09
N ALA A 142 -3.01 21.27 12.51
CA ALA A 142 -4.18 20.81 13.24
C ALA A 142 -4.12 21.05 14.77
N LYS A 143 -3.09 21.70 15.27
CA LYS A 143 -2.95 22.13 16.67
C LYS A 143 -3.54 23.50 16.89
#